data_c0d1e27a0dcc0a6be24652c0c037fec4
#
_entry.id   c0d1e27a0dcc0a6be24652c0c037fec4
#
_cell.length_a   1.000
_cell.length_b   1.000
_cell.length_c   1.000
_cell.angle_alpha   90.00
_cell.angle_beta   90.00
_cell.angle_gamma   90.00
#
_symmetry.space_group_name_H-M   'P 1'
#
loop_
_entity.id
_entity.type
_entity.pdbx_description
1 polymer ?
#
loop_
_entity_poly.entity_id
_entity_poly.type
_entity_poly.pdbx_seq_one_letter_code
_entity_poly.pdbx_strand_id
1 'polypeptide(L)' 'MPQDYSYEKRRFVVGAVAAVIIAVYLIRLFTLQLMSD' A
#
# COMPACT_ATOMS: atom_id res chain seq x y z
N MET A 1 -14.45 20.62 -11.76
CA MET A 1 -13.84 19.90 -12.84
C MET A 1 -13.73 18.44 -12.55
N PRO A 2 -14.50 17.66 -13.25
CA PRO A 2 -14.46 16.22 -13.03
C PRO A 2 -13.13 15.61 -13.40
N GLN A 3 -12.45 16.19 -14.35
CA GLN A 3 -11.17 15.67 -14.78
C GLN A 3 -10.12 15.78 -13.69
N ASP A 4 -10.10 16.93 -13.06
CA ASP A 4 -9.14 17.15 -11.98
C ASP A 4 -9.40 16.20 -10.83
N TYR A 5 -10.67 15.96 -10.59
CA TYR A 5 -11.07 15.05 -9.52
C TYR A 5 -10.60 13.63 -9.80
N SER A 6 -10.74 13.21 -11.03
CA SER A 6 -10.35 11.87 -11.43
C SER A 6 -8.86 11.67 -11.24
N TYR A 7 -8.11 12.68 -11.59
CA TYR A 7 -6.66 12.60 -11.50
C TYR A 7 -6.22 12.45 -10.05
N GLU A 8 -6.78 13.26 -9.20
CA GLU A 8 -6.41 13.23 -7.79
C GLU A 8 -6.81 11.92 -7.16
N LYS A 9 -7.97 11.44 -7.50
CA LYS A 9 -8.45 10.19 -6.93
C LYS A 9 -7.57 9.03 -7.35
N ARG A 10 -7.18 9.04 -8.60
CA ARG A 10 -6.35 7.96 -9.11
C ARG A 10 -5.02 7.91 -8.39
N ARG A 11 -4.46 9.07 -8.18
CA ARG A 11 -3.18 9.15 -7.49
C ARG A 11 -3.30 8.61 -6.08
N PHE A 12 -4.41 8.93 -5.45
CA PHE A 12 -4.63 8.47 -4.08
C PHE A 12 -4.77 6.97 -4.04
N VAL A 13 -5.50 6.43 -5.00
CA VAL A 13 -5.73 4.99 -5.04
C VAL A 13 -4.41 4.26 -5.25
N VAL A 14 -3.62 4.74 -6.19
CA VAL A 14 -2.34 4.10 -6.47
C VAL A 14 -1.45 4.14 -5.24
N GLY A 15 -1.42 5.28 -4.57
CA GLY A 15 -0.61 5.39 -3.37
C GLY A 15 -1.09 4.47 -2.27
N ALA A 16 -2.40 4.37 -2.12
CA ALA A 16 -2.98 3.53 -1.10
C ALA A 16 -2.66 2.06 -1.37
N VAL A 17 -2.78 1.65 -2.62
CA VAL A 17 -2.49 0.27 -2.98
C VAL A 17 -1.03 -0.05 -2.71
N ALA A 18 -0.16 0.86 -3.11
CA ALA A 18 1.26 0.65 -2.88
C ALA A 18 1.56 0.55 -1.39
N ALA A 19 0.94 1.43 -0.61
CA ALA A 19 1.16 1.42 0.83
C ALA A 19 0.69 0.11 1.45
N VAL A 20 -0.44 -0.39 0.98
CA VAL A 20 -0.97 -1.64 1.50
C VAL A 20 -0.03 -2.79 1.18
N ILE A 21 0.48 -2.80 -0.04
CA ILE A 21 1.39 -3.88 -0.44
C ILE A 21 2.65 -3.85 0.42
N ILE A 22 3.19 -2.66 0.63
CA ILE A 22 4.39 -2.53 1.43
C ILE A 22 4.10 -2.96 2.87
N ALA A 23 2.96 -2.57 3.39
CA ALA A 23 2.60 -2.92 4.76
C ALA A 23 2.50 -4.43 4.90
N VAL A 24 1.86 -5.08 3.95
CA VAL A 24 1.72 -6.53 3.98
C VAL A 24 3.09 -7.19 3.94
N TYR A 25 3.96 -6.66 3.11
CA TYR A 25 5.31 -7.19 2.99
C TYR A 25 6.05 -7.11 4.32
N LEU A 26 5.97 -5.95 4.94
CA LEU A 26 6.66 -5.74 6.20
C LEU A 26 6.11 -6.66 7.28
N ILE A 27 4.80 -6.80 7.32
CA ILE A 27 4.18 -7.65 8.32
C ILE A 27 4.61 -9.09 8.11
N ARG A 28 4.67 -9.53 6.88
CA ARG A 28 5.07 -10.89 6.59
C ARG A 28 6.50 -11.15 7.02
N LEU A 29 7.36 -10.21 6.68
CA LEU A 29 8.77 -10.35 7.06
C LEU A 29 8.90 -10.41 8.57
N PHE A 30 8.14 -9.59 9.24
CA PHE A 30 8.20 -9.55 10.70
C PHE A 30 7.74 -10.87 11.31
N THR A 31 6.65 -11.38 10.79
CA THR A 31 6.11 -12.64 11.28
C THR A 31 7.08 -13.78 11.03
N LEU A 32 7.67 -13.78 9.85
CA LEU A 32 8.62 -14.84 9.51
C LEU A 32 9.82 -14.80 10.42
N GLN A 33 10.30 -13.61 10.72
CA GLN A 33 11.47 -13.47 11.58
C GLN A 33 11.16 -13.97 12.98
N LEU A 34 9.98 -13.65 13.45
CA LEU A 34 9.61 -14.08 14.79
C LEU A 34 9.42 -15.59 14.85
N MET A 35 8.88 -16.15 13.80
CA MET A 35 8.62 -17.58 13.78
C MET A 35 9.86 -18.38 13.45
N SER A 36 10.71 -17.82 12.62
CA SER A 36 11.88 -18.53 12.16
C SER A 36 12.94 -18.65 13.25
N ASP A 37 12.85 -17.76 14.21
CA ASP A 37 13.81 -17.78 15.28
C ASP A 37 13.82 -19.14 16.00
#